data_3e49fdfe264e7938865d996f10fb0719
#
_entry.id   3e49fdfe264e7938865d996f10fb0719
#
_cell.length_a   1.000
_cell.length_b   1.000
_cell.length_c   1.000
_cell.angle_alpha   90.00
_cell.angle_beta   90.00
_cell.angle_gamma   90.00
#
_symmetry.space_group_name_H-M   'P 1'
#
loop_
_entity.id
_entity.type
_entity.pdbx_description
1 polymer ?
#
loop_
_entity_poly.entity_id
_entity_poly.type
_entity_poly.pdbx_seq_one_letter_code
_entity_poly.pdbx_strand_id
1 'polypeptide(L)'
;MSKWTTRVGVAIGVAAALTAGLDLAAQRGVSPVTDATLRNPAPGDWLMWRRTLNSWGYSPLDQINRANVRQLAMVWSRPLTPGIQEGTPLVHDGVMFMPNPLDVVHAIDAATGDLIWEYHRTLPDDIAKSVPFPAINRNVAIYGSTIIDTSADDYVYALDVASGKLVWETQILDHRQHAAQQTSGPIIASGKVISGRGCEPKGGPEACVVTAHDARTGKELWRRGTIPKPGEPGDETWGSIPYESRWHVGTWMVPSYDPDLDLIYVGTSVTSPAPKFLLAGNSQKHLYHNSTLALRAATGDIAWYYQHLVDHWDLDHPFERLLVDTAVAPSRDDVPWINPRLKSGERRRVITGIPGKTGVVYTLDRETGEFLWAMPTIAQNVVDHIDGGTGAVTVNPEAVFTASGQSRFICPSLNGGKNWQAGAYSPLTNVMYYPLQNTCMTATAQIDKPTLTSLYGFGSKNQITTGTDKVGTIHAISAETGKPIWKYEQRAATQSLVATGGRLLFGGDAQGRFRAFDQDTGKVLWEVNLGSQVTGYPISYSVDGRQYIAVSSGGSLATGGTIALTPELRSGTANNLFVFALPTN
;
A
#
# COMPACT_ATOMS: atom_id res chain seq x y z
N MET A 1 64.02 4.53 47.45
CA MET A 1 63.31 3.52 48.27
C MET A 1 61.81 3.69 48.05
N SER A 2 61.21 2.69 47.35
CA SER A 2 59.92 2.05 47.65
C SER A 2 58.67 3.00 47.56
N LYS A 3 57.60 2.65 46.87
CA LYS A 3 56.93 1.38 46.57
C LYS A 3 55.95 1.62 45.40
N TRP A 4 56.06 0.79 44.39
CA TRP A 4 54.97 0.53 43.44
C TRP A 4 54.23 -0.72 43.90
N THR A 5 52.91 -0.63 44.13
CA THR A 5 52.04 -1.77 44.24
C THR A 5 50.66 -1.45 43.66
N THR A 6 50.32 -2.18 42.62
CA THR A 6 49.03 -2.80 42.26
C THR A 6 47.83 -1.92 41.99
N ARG A 7 47.52 -1.76 40.70
CA ARG A 7 46.15 -1.68 40.18
C ARG A 7 46.04 -2.54 38.92
N VAL A 8 45.82 -3.83 39.14
CA VAL A 8 45.35 -4.75 38.12
C VAL A 8 44.15 -5.45 38.76
N GLY A 9 42.93 -5.17 38.25
CA GLY A 9 41.79 -5.87 38.78
C GLY A 9 40.38 -5.29 38.46
N VAL A 10 40.15 -4.55 37.35
CA VAL A 10 38.77 -4.16 36.98
C VAL A 10 38.46 -4.27 35.46
N ALA A 11 39.33 -4.91 34.67
CA ALA A 11 39.14 -4.97 33.21
C ALA A 11 38.47 -6.27 32.69
N ILE A 12 38.12 -7.23 33.57
CA ILE A 12 37.60 -8.54 33.12
C ILE A 12 36.05 -8.64 33.23
N GLY A 13 35.40 -7.77 34.00
CA GLY A 13 33.93 -7.84 34.20
C GLY A 13 33.06 -7.25 33.10
N VAL A 14 33.60 -6.34 32.28
CA VAL A 14 32.80 -5.63 31.27
C VAL A 14 32.75 -6.35 29.90
N ALA A 15 33.76 -7.14 29.58
CA ALA A 15 33.81 -7.88 28.32
C ALA A 15 32.88 -9.10 28.31
N ALA A 16 32.61 -9.74 29.47
CA ALA A 16 31.72 -10.91 29.57
C ALA A 16 30.22 -10.54 29.52
N ALA A 17 29.84 -9.29 29.90
CA ALA A 17 28.45 -8.84 29.83
C ALA A 17 28.05 -8.37 28.43
N LEU A 18 29.00 -7.93 27.61
CA LEU A 18 28.75 -7.53 26.21
C LEU A 18 28.66 -8.71 25.25
N THR A 19 29.32 -9.83 25.56
CA THR A 19 29.22 -11.08 24.75
C THR A 19 27.95 -11.88 25.04
N ALA A 20 27.41 -11.82 26.25
CA ALA A 20 26.15 -12.51 26.60
C ALA A 20 24.90 -11.87 25.98
N GLY A 21 24.93 -10.56 25.67
CA GLY A 21 23.84 -9.86 24.99
C GLY A 21 23.76 -10.13 23.49
N LEU A 22 24.89 -10.43 22.84
CA LEU A 22 24.95 -10.74 21.41
C LEU A 22 24.56 -12.19 21.09
N ASP A 23 24.74 -13.13 22.04
CA ASP A 23 24.39 -14.54 21.85
C ASP A 23 22.88 -14.83 22.03
N LEU A 24 22.12 -14.02 22.74
CA LEU A 24 20.68 -14.23 22.95
C LEU A 24 19.84 -13.83 21.73
N ALA A 25 20.25 -12.80 20.98
CA ALA A 25 19.58 -12.38 19.76
C ALA A 25 19.86 -13.34 18.57
N ALA A 26 21.04 -13.97 18.55
CA ALA A 26 21.43 -14.96 17.53
C ALA A 26 20.74 -16.33 17.69
N GLN A 27 19.94 -16.55 18.75
CA GLN A 27 19.35 -17.86 19.07
C GLN A 27 17.86 -18.01 18.74
N ARG A 28 17.15 -16.97 18.25
CA ARG A 28 15.78 -17.16 17.74
C ARG A 28 15.86 -17.75 16.33
N GLY A 29 15.75 -19.09 16.23
CA GLY A 29 15.63 -19.77 14.94
C GLY A 29 14.31 -19.37 14.27
N VAL A 30 14.38 -18.66 13.14
CA VAL A 30 13.21 -18.35 12.32
C VAL A 30 12.86 -19.58 11.49
N SER A 31 11.65 -20.12 11.66
CA SER A 31 11.19 -21.30 10.93
C SER A 31 10.92 -20.96 9.45
N PRO A 32 11.13 -21.92 8.52
CA PRO A 32 10.87 -21.67 7.11
C PRO A 32 9.40 -21.41 6.83
N VAL A 33 9.10 -20.32 6.09
CA VAL A 33 7.75 -19.95 5.65
C VAL A 33 7.39 -20.68 4.36
N THR A 34 6.21 -21.27 4.30
CA THR A 34 5.68 -22.01 3.16
C THR A 34 4.37 -21.40 2.65
N ASP A 35 3.89 -21.84 1.48
CA ASP A 35 2.57 -21.43 0.98
C ASP A 35 1.45 -21.78 1.98
N ALA A 36 1.57 -22.89 2.70
CA ALA A 36 0.61 -23.27 3.74
C ALA A 36 0.63 -22.29 4.92
N THR A 37 1.84 -21.86 5.35
CA THR A 37 2.03 -20.86 6.41
C THR A 37 1.46 -19.49 5.98
N LEU A 38 1.70 -19.07 4.73
CA LEU A 38 1.17 -17.82 4.19
C LEU A 38 -0.35 -17.83 4.03
N ARG A 39 -0.93 -18.98 3.70
CA ARG A 39 -2.39 -19.16 3.60
C ARG A 39 -3.07 -19.07 4.97
N ASN A 40 -2.43 -19.58 6.02
CA ASN A 40 -2.95 -19.58 7.39
C ASN A 40 -1.85 -19.24 8.41
N PRO A 41 -1.45 -17.96 8.50
CA PRO A 41 -0.40 -17.53 9.42
C PRO A 41 -0.84 -17.68 10.87
N ALA A 42 0.11 -18.02 11.76
CA ALA A 42 -0.14 -18.06 13.20
C ALA A 42 -0.72 -16.72 13.69
N PRO A 43 -1.59 -16.71 14.72
CA PRO A 43 -2.20 -15.47 15.20
C PRO A 43 -1.21 -14.37 15.53
N GLY A 44 -0.03 -14.73 16.05
CA GLY A 44 1.04 -13.79 16.42
C GLY A 44 1.87 -13.28 15.27
N ASP A 45 1.80 -13.89 14.09
CA ASP A 45 2.61 -13.55 12.93
C ASP A 45 1.98 -12.47 12.05
N TRP A 46 2.86 -11.71 11.38
CA TRP A 46 2.49 -10.76 10.33
C TRP A 46 3.39 -11.00 9.11
N LEU A 47 3.00 -11.93 8.20
CA LEU A 47 3.88 -12.51 7.19
C LEU A 47 3.85 -11.80 5.83
N MET A 48 2.99 -10.82 5.65
CA MET A 48 2.90 -10.07 4.40
C MET A 48 2.23 -8.70 4.63
N TRP A 49 2.22 -7.87 3.60
CA TRP A 49 1.82 -6.47 3.63
C TRP A 49 0.59 -6.16 4.51
N ARG A 50 -0.51 -6.87 4.32
CA ARG A 50 -1.74 -6.67 5.12
C ARG A 50 -2.07 -7.88 6.00
N ARG A 51 -1.05 -8.62 6.46
CA ARG A 51 -1.05 -9.83 7.25
C ARG A 51 -1.41 -11.09 6.47
N THR A 52 -2.41 -11.05 5.61
CA THR A 52 -2.97 -12.21 4.89
C THR A 52 -3.14 -11.91 3.40
N LEU A 53 -3.18 -12.97 2.58
CA LEU A 53 -3.27 -12.90 1.12
C LEU A 53 -4.48 -12.11 0.60
N ASN A 54 -5.55 -12.02 1.40
CA ASN A 54 -6.77 -11.28 1.12
C ASN A 54 -6.71 -9.77 1.44
N SER A 55 -5.56 -9.28 1.88
CA SER A 55 -5.27 -7.86 2.15
C SER A 55 -6.15 -7.19 3.22
N TRP A 56 -6.65 -7.94 4.22
CA TRP A 56 -7.60 -7.41 5.20
C TRP A 56 -7.02 -6.36 6.16
N GLY A 57 -5.71 -6.37 6.43
CA GLY A 57 -5.16 -5.49 7.48
C GLY A 57 -5.79 -5.78 8.83
N TYR A 58 -5.97 -7.07 9.15
CA TYR A 58 -6.64 -7.55 10.35
C TYR A 58 -5.76 -8.54 11.11
N SER A 59 -5.64 -8.34 12.42
CA SER A 59 -5.04 -9.29 13.37
C SER A 59 -6.11 -9.94 14.23
N PRO A 60 -6.14 -11.27 14.40
CA PRO A 60 -7.10 -11.94 15.26
C PRO A 60 -6.82 -11.76 16.76
N LEU A 61 -5.65 -11.18 17.12
CA LEU A 61 -5.27 -10.97 18.52
C LEU A 61 -6.25 -10.01 19.22
N ASP A 62 -6.61 -10.33 20.47
CA ASP A 62 -7.62 -9.65 21.27
C ASP A 62 -7.19 -9.33 22.72
N GLN A 63 -5.94 -9.63 23.10
CA GLN A 63 -5.40 -9.29 24.41
C GLN A 63 -5.50 -7.78 24.68
N ILE A 64 -5.18 -6.96 23.65
CA ILE A 64 -5.44 -5.52 23.67
C ILE A 64 -6.83 -5.30 23.10
N ASN A 65 -7.76 -4.77 23.95
CA ASN A 65 -9.17 -4.64 23.61
C ASN A 65 -9.78 -3.36 24.20
N ARG A 66 -11.07 -3.15 23.98
CA ARG A 66 -11.81 -1.96 24.42
C ARG A 66 -11.70 -1.68 25.93
N ALA A 67 -11.61 -2.72 26.76
CA ALA A 67 -11.61 -2.57 28.22
C ALA A 67 -10.25 -2.08 28.76
N ASN A 68 -9.15 -2.42 28.07
CA ASN A 68 -7.80 -2.20 28.58
C ASN A 68 -6.92 -1.29 27.70
N VAL A 69 -7.35 -0.92 26.50
CA VAL A 69 -6.53 -0.12 25.55
C VAL A 69 -6.05 1.21 26.14
N ARG A 70 -6.75 1.76 27.13
CA ARG A 70 -6.32 2.98 27.85
C ARG A 70 -5.01 2.81 28.61
N GLN A 71 -4.62 1.57 28.90
CA GLN A 71 -3.37 1.23 29.57
C GLN A 71 -2.21 0.99 28.61
N LEU A 72 -2.48 1.07 27.29
CA LEU A 72 -1.47 0.83 26.25
C LEU A 72 -0.33 1.85 26.38
N ALA A 73 0.88 1.35 26.52
CA ALA A 73 2.08 2.15 26.70
C ALA A 73 3.16 1.79 25.67
N MET A 74 3.99 2.75 25.29
CA MET A 74 5.16 2.48 24.48
C MET A 74 6.16 1.64 25.29
N VAL A 75 6.57 0.51 24.71
CA VAL A 75 7.52 -0.41 25.36
C VAL A 75 8.93 -0.27 24.80
N TRP A 76 9.06 0.07 23.51
CA TRP A 76 10.31 0.44 22.90
C TRP A 76 10.09 1.30 21.65
N SER A 77 11.13 1.99 21.21
CA SER A 77 11.18 2.70 19.94
C SER A 77 12.58 2.59 19.34
N ARG A 78 12.64 2.67 18.01
CA ARG A 78 13.90 2.59 17.27
C ARG A 78 13.94 3.63 16.15
N PRO A 79 15.03 4.41 16.02
CA PRO A 79 15.23 5.27 14.85
C PRO A 79 15.37 4.39 13.59
N LEU A 80 14.79 4.87 12.48
CA LEU A 80 14.85 4.24 11.18
C LEU A 80 15.70 5.07 10.22
N THR A 81 16.07 4.47 9.08
CA THR A 81 16.81 5.17 8.02
C THR A 81 16.06 6.43 7.58
N PRO A 82 16.72 7.60 7.51
CA PRO A 82 16.10 8.83 7.04
C PRO A 82 15.59 8.74 5.60
N GLY A 83 14.43 9.35 5.33
CA GLY A 83 13.83 9.39 4.00
C GLY A 83 12.31 9.29 4.05
N ILE A 84 11.70 8.89 2.92
CA ILE A 84 10.27 8.65 2.82
C ILE A 84 9.96 7.29 3.45
N GLN A 85 9.27 7.29 4.60
CA GLN A 85 8.96 6.08 5.35
C GLN A 85 7.49 5.68 5.18
N GLU A 86 7.27 4.68 4.34
CA GLU A 86 5.95 4.09 4.05
C GLU A 86 5.98 2.55 4.18
N GLY A 87 6.93 2.02 4.98
CA GLY A 87 7.18 0.59 5.11
C GLY A 87 6.18 -0.13 6.02
N THR A 88 5.97 -1.42 5.70
CA THR A 88 5.24 -2.38 6.54
C THR A 88 6.22 -3.35 7.16
N PRO A 89 6.33 -3.42 8.49
CA PRO A 89 7.13 -4.46 9.11
C PRO A 89 6.45 -5.83 8.97
N LEU A 90 7.24 -6.89 8.68
CA LEU A 90 6.82 -8.27 8.84
C LEU A 90 7.30 -8.81 10.18
N VAL A 91 6.55 -9.72 10.79
CA VAL A 91 6.96 -10.38 12.03
C VAL A 91 6.75 -11.88 11.91
N HIS A 92 7.80 -12.65 12.21
CA HIS A 92 7.77 -14.11 12.25
C HIS A 92 8.71 -14.64 13.34
N ASP A 93 8.22 -15.58 14.17
CA ASP A 93 8.98 -16.19 15.27
C ASP A 93 9.73 -15.18 16.17
N GLY A 94 9.09 -14.01 16.41
CA GLY A 94 9.66 -12.96 17.25
C GLY A 94 10.75 -12.10 16.60
N VAL A 95 11.01 -12.27 15.30
CA VAL A 95 11.87 -11.39 14.51
C VAL A 95 11.03 -10.49 13.63
N MET A 96 11.30 -9.18 13.67
CA MET A 96 10.67 -8.17 12.84
C MET A 96 11.60 -7.78 11.69
N PHE A 97 11.11 -7.83 10.46
CA PHE A 97 11.81 -7.40 9.25
C PHE A 97 11.19 -6.10 8.77
N MET A 98 11.96 -5.00 8.82
CA MET A 98 11.48 -3.65 8.53
C MET A 98 12.13 -3.11 7.25
N PRO A 99 11.34 -2.91 6.16
CA PRO A 99 11.83 -2.18 4.99
C PRO A 99 11.98 -0.69 5.33
N ASN A 100 13.06 -0.10 4.87
CA ASN A 100 13.40 1.30 5.08
C ASN A 100 13.66 2.00 3.74
N PRO A 101 13.68 3.34 3.72
CA PRO A 101 14.10 4.10 2.55
C PRO A 101 15.46 3.65 1.99
N LEU A 102 15.63 3.78 0.66
CA LEU A 102 16.87 3.44 -0.06
C LEU A 102 17.24 1.95 0.01
N ASP A 103 16.24 1.07 0.04
CA ASP A 103 16.38 -0.38 0.04
C ASP A 103 17.28 -0.90 1.19
N VAL A 104 17.10 -0.29 2.36
CA VAL A 104 17.68 -0.77 3.61
C VAL A 104 16.69 -1.70 4.31
N VAL A 105 17.15 -2.86 4.76
CA VAL A 105 16.31 -3.82 5.50
C VAL A 105 16.91 -4.04 6.88
N HIS A 106 16.10 -3.88 7.93
CA HIS A 106 16.48 -4.21 9.31
C HIS A 106 15.80 -5.51 9.76
N ALA A 107 16.55 -6.40 10.40
CA ALA A 107 15.98 -7.43 11.28
C ALA A 107 16.14 -7.00 12.73
N ILE A 108 15.06 -7.06 13.48
CA ILE A 108 14.93 -6.49 14.82
C ILE A 108 14.31 -7.55 15.73
N ASP A 109 14.78 -7.72 16.95
CA ASP A 109 14.03 -8.47 17.97
C ASP A 109 12.70 -7.77 18.24
N ALA A 110 11.60 -8.43 17.92
CA ALA A 110 10.27 -7.81 17.97
C ALA A 110 9.77 -7.54 19.41
N ALA A 111 10.39 -8.14 20.43
CA ALA A 111 10.03 -7.91 21.83
C ALA A 111 10.82 -6.76 22.45
N THR A 112 12.08 -6.54 22.05
CA THR A 112 12.99 -5.57 22.68
C THR A 112 13.35 -4.37 21.83
N GLY A 113 13.27 -4.49 20.49
CA GLY A 113 13.69 -3.46 19.55
C GLY A 113 15.19 -3.50 19.23
N ASP A 114 15.93 -4.51 19.71
CA ASP A 114 17.36 -4.67 19.43
C ASP A 114 17.58 -5.07 17.96
N LEU A 115 18.59 -4.44 17.34
CA LEU A 115 18.98 -4.76 15.96
C LEU A 115 19.69 -6.11 15.95
N ILE A 116 19.21 -7.05 15.10
CA ILE A 116 19.85 -8.34 14.86
C ILE A 116 20.84 -8.21 13.71
N TRP A 117 20.37 -7.70 12.56
CA TRP A 117 21.20 -7.37 11.40
C TRP A 117 20.58 -6.25 10.59
N GLU A 118 21.41 -5.63 9.74
CA GLU A 118 21.04 -4.58 8.79
C GLU A 118 21.66 -4.89 7.43
N TYR A 119 20.87 -4.76 6.37
CA TYR A 119 21.34 -4.87 5.00
C TYR A 119 21.14 -3.53 4.29
N HIS A 120 22.19 -3.10 3.57
CA HIS A 120 22.17 -1.92 2.71
C HIS A 120 22.44 -2.33 1.27
N ARG A 121 21.49 -2.06 0.38
CA ARG A 121 21.76 -2.18 -1.04
C ARG A 121 22.56 -0.98 -1.53
N THR A 122 23.64 -1.25 -2.26
CA THR A 122 24.38 -0.17 -2.93
C THR A 122 23.66 0.21 -4.20
N LEU A 123 22.92 1.31 -4.17
CA LEU A 123 22.24 1.87 -5.35
C LEU A 123 23.23 2.65 -6.22
N PRO A 124 23.05 2.64 -7.58
CA PRO A 124 23.86 3.47 -8.48
C PRO A 124 23.74 4.97 -8.19
N ASP A 125 24.83 5.71 -8.24
CA ASP A 125 24.88 7.16 -7.99
C ASP A 125 23.95 7.96 -8.91
N ASP A 126 23.65 7.43 -10.09
CA ASP A 126 22.81 8.06 -11.11
C ASP A 126 21.33 7.65 -11.04
N ILE A 127 20.94 6.83 -10.04
CA ILE A 127 19.57 6.29 -9.96
C ILE A 127 18.48 7.37 -10.01
N ALA A 128 18.65 8.48 -9.31
CA ALA A 128 17.69 9.58 -9.27
C ALA A 128 17.51 10.33 -10.61
N LYS A 129 18.39 10.08 -11.61
CA LYS A 129 18.22 10.65 -12.96
C LYS A 129 17.17 9.93 -13.79
N SER A 130 16.88 8.68 -13.44
CA SER A 130 15.94 7.80 -14.15
C SER A 130 14.73 7.46 -13.30
N VAL A 131 14.91 7.27 -12.00
CA VAL A 131 13.89 6.85 -11.04
C VAL A 131 13.57 8.03 -10.10
N PRO A 132 12.38 8.64 -10.21
CA PRO A 132 12.04 9.86 -9.46
C PRO A 132 11.95 9.67 -7.93
N PHE A 133 11.58 8.47 -7.48
CA PHE A 133 11.35 8.17 -6.06
C PHE A 133 12.12 6.92 -5.59
N PRO A 134 13.46 6.91 -5.70
CA PRO A 134 14.25 5.70 -5.39
C PRO A 134 14.29 5.37 -3.89
N ALA A 135 13.77 6.25 -3.04
CA ALA A 135 13.81 6.10 -1.59
C ALA A 135 12.56 5.43 -1.00
N ILE A 136 11.57 5.01 -1.81
CA ILE A 136 10.33 4.45 -1.28
C ILE A 136 10.39 2.93 -1.35
N ASN A 137 10.25 2.27 -0.18
CA ASN A 137 10.07 0.82 -0.06
C ASN A 137 8.91 0.54 0.91
N ARG A 138 7.81 -0.08 0.42
CA ARG A 138 6.59 -0.30 1.21
C ARG A 138 6.47 -1.67 1.80
N ASN A 139 7.10 -2.68 1.22
CA ASN A 139 6.89 -4.06 1.61
C ASN A 139 8.06 -4.95 1.23
N VAL A 140 8.31 -5.95 2.07
CA VAL A 140 9.14 -7.11 1.77
C VAL A 140 8.29 -8.37 1.84
N ALA A 141 8.74 -9.48 1.27
CA ALA A 141 8.10 -10.79 1.40
C ALA A 141 9.01 -11.75 2.16
N ILE A 142 8.43 -12.79 2.76
CA ILE A 142 9.17 -13.86 3.42
C ILE A 142 8.77 -15.20 2.81
N TYR A 143 9.75 -16.04 2.43
CA TYR A 143 9.51 -17.38 1.91
C TYR A 143 10.71 -18.30 2.14
N GLY A 144 10.47 -19.56 2.53
CA GLY A 144 11.54 -20.42 3.00
C GLY A 144 12.27 -19.78 4.18
N SER A 145 13.57 -19.67 4.09
CA SER A 145 14.44 -18.99 5.07
C SER A 145 14.99 -17.68 4.49
N THR A 146 14.23 -16.98 3.64
CA THR A 146 14.66 -15.73 3.02
C THR A 146 13.65 -14.61 3.14
N ILE A 147 14.15 -13.38 3.33
CA ILE A 147 13.44 -12.12 3.10
C ILE A 147 13.71 -11.71 1.65
N ILE A 148 12.65 -11.43 0.91
CA ILE A 148 12.72 -11.09 -0.50
C ILE A 148 12.23 -9.66 -0.69
N ASP A 149 12.99 -8.87 -1.42
CA ASP A 149 12.68 -7.47 -1.69
C ASP A 149 12.90 -7.12 -3.15
N THR A 150 12.42 -5.95 -3.57
CA THR A 150 12.68 -5.35 -4.87
C THR A 150 13.33 -3.99 -4.67
N SER A 151 14.32 -3.66 -5.50
CA SER A 151 15.11 -2.46 -5.32
C SER A 151 14.84 -1.36 -6.35
N ALA A 152 15.21 -0.14 -6.00
CA ALA A 152 15.05 1.03 -6.86
C ALA A 152 15.82 0.93 -8.20
N ASP A 153 16.91 0.15 -8.25
CA ASP A 153 17.65 -0.17 -9.48
C ASP A 153 17.09 -1.37 -10.26
N ASP A 154 15.87 -1.78 -9.90
CA ASP A 154 15.01 -2.75 -10.57
C ASP A 154 15.56 -4.19 -10.55
N TYR A 155 16.01 -4.61 -9.37
CA TYR A 155 16.31 -6.00 -9.04
C TYR A 155 15.24 -6.59 -8.12
N VAL A 156 15.07 -7.91 -8.17
CA VAL A 156 14.51 -8.70 -7.08
C VAL A 156 15.65 -9.47 -6.42
N TYR A 157 15.69 -9.48 -5.09
CA TYR A 157 16.77 -10.12 -4.35
C TYR A 157 16.28 -10.78 -3.06
N ALA A 158 17.02 -11.75 -2.56
CA ALA A 158 16.72 -12.48 -1.34
C ALA A 158 17.87 -12.43 -0.34
N LEU A 159 17.52 -12.17 0.92
CA LEU A 159 18.43 -12.15 2.06
C LEU A 159 18.13 -13.33 2.98
N ASP A 160 19.14 -13.95 3.51
CA ASP A 160 19.00 -14.99 4.55
C ASP A 160 18.40 -14.38 5.84
N VAL A 161 17.34 -14.97 6.37
CA VAL A 161 16.59 -14.42 7.53
C VAL A 161 17.44 -14.30 8.80
N ALA A 162 18.44 -15.19 8.99
CA ALA A 162 19.26 -15.22 10.19
C ALA A 162 20.43 -14.23 10.15
N SER A 163 20.98 -13.96 8.96
CA SER A 163 22.24 -13.22 8.81
C SER A 163 22.14 -11.95 7.97
N GLY A 164 21.04 -11.71 7.25
CA GLY A 164 20.91 -10.62 6.30
C GLY A 164 21.81 -10.71 5.07
N LYS A 165 22.50 -11.83 4.85
CA LYS A 165 23.38 -12.02 3.71
C LYS A 165 22.58 -12.26 2.43
N LEU A 166 23.06 -11.67 1.32
CA LEU A 166 22.48 -11.90 -0.01
C LEU A 166 22.60 -13.37 -0.39
N VAL A 167 21.45 -13.99 -0.75
CA VAL A 167 21.36 -15.39 -1.19
C VAL A 167 21.32 -15.46 -2.71
N TRP A 168 20.47 -14.67 -3.34
CA TRP A 168 20.37 -14.53 -4.79
C TRP A 168 19.84 -13.14 -5.15
N GLU A 169 20.12 -12.69 -6.37
CA GLU A 169 19.52 -11.50 -6.98
C GLU A 169 19.31 -11.70 -8.48
N THR A 170 18.30 -11.05 -9.03
CA THR A 170 17.97 -11.07 -10.45
C THR A 170 17.58 -9.67 -10.92
N GLN A 171 18.24 -9.18 -11.96
CA GLN A 171 17.85 -7.92 -12.59
C GLN A 171 16.57 -8.12 -13.39
N ILE A 172 15.57 -7.27 -13.13
CA ILE A 172 14.28 -7.28 -13.84
C ILE A 172 14.35 -6.37 -15.07
N LEU A 173 14.80 -5.13 -14.88
CA LEU A 173 15.00 -4.13 -15.94
C LEU A 173 16.32 -3.37 -15.71
N ASP A 174 16.88 -2.83 -16.77
CA ASP A 174 17.95 -1.83 -16.65
C ASP A 174 17.30 -0.44 -16.50
N HIS A 175 17.41 0.15 -15.33
CA HIS A 175 16.81 1.45 -14.99
C HIS A 175 17.27 2.61 -15.91
N ARG A 176 18.39 2.45 -16.65
CA ARG A 176 18.89 3.43 -17.62
C ARG A 176 18.17 3.35 -18.96
N GLN A 177 17.68 2.16 -19.32
CA GLN A 177 16.99 1.89 -20.58
C GLN A 177 15.46 1.89 -20.37
N HIS A 178 15.01 1.27 -19.29
CA HIS A 178 13.61 1.08 -18.95
C HIS A 178 13.35 1.60 -17.55
N ALA A 179 13.26 2.94 -17.41
CA ALA A 179 13.05 3.58 -16.12
C ALA A 179 11.72 3.13 -15.49
N ALA A 180 11.81 2.57 -14.29
CA ALA A 180 10.67 2.12 -13.51
C ALA A 180 10.91 2.37 -12.01
N GLN A 181 9.83 2.37 -11.22
CA GLN A 181 9.89 2.58 -9.78
C GLN A 181 9.43 1.33 -9.04
N GLN A 182 10.28 0.77 -8.21
CA GLN A 182 9.98 -0.35 -7.31
C GLN A 182 9.53 0.16 -5.94
N THR A 183 8.33 0.70 -5.85
CA THR A 183 7.82 1.27 -4.60
C THR A 183 6.83 0.38 -3.87
N SER A 184 6.33 -0.69 -4.51
CA SER A 184 5.33 -1.59 -3.94
C SER A 184 5.93 -2.60 -2.97
N GLY A 185 7.06 -3.21 -3.35
CA GLY A 185 7.55 -4.46 -2.80
C GLY A 185 6.78 -5.68 -3.31
N PRO A 186 7.31 -6.90 -3.09
CA PRO A 186 6.77 -8.14 -3.60
C PRO A 186 5.74 -8.79 -2.69
N ILE A 187 4.94 -9.74 -3.26
CA ILE A 187 4.20 -10.76 -2.50
C ILE A 187 4.61 -12.16 -2.96
N ILE A 188 4.21 -13.17 -2.18
CA ILE A 188 4.34 -14.57 -2.57
C ILE A 188 3.00 -15.14 -3.01
N ALA A 189 2.97 -15.77 -4.20
CA ALA A 189 1.84 -16.50 -4.73
C ALA A 189 2.28 -17.88 -5.24
N SER A 190 1.92 -18.94 -4.54
CA SER A 190 2.29 -20.34 -4.88
C SER A 190 3.79 -20.50 -5.19
N GLY A 191 4.65 -20.10 -4.23
CA GLY A 191 6.11 -20.20 -4.38
C GLY A 191 6.73 -19.24 -5.39
N LYS A 192 5.99 -18.25 -5.87
CA LYS A 192 6.46 -17.23 -6.82
C LYS A 192 6.48 -15.86 -6.15
N VAL A 193 7.53 -15.11 -6.40
CA VAL A 193 7.65 -13.68 -6.05
C VAL A 193 6.96 -12.86 -7.13
N ILE A 194 5.90 -12.19 -6.78
CA ILE A 194 5.14 -11.33 -7.69
C ILE A 194 5.47 -9.88 -7.36
N SER A 195 5.92 -9.12 -8.34
CA SER A 195 6.19 -7.68 -8.20
C SER A 195 5.67 -6.89 -9.37
N GLY A 196 5.05 -5.75 -9.06
CA GLY A 196 4.70 -4.71 -10.02
C GLY A 196 5.62 -3.51 -9.85
N ARG A 197 5.48 -2.53 -10.72
CA ARG A 197 6.26 -1.28 -10.69
C ARG A 197 5.53 -0.12 -11.34
N GLY A 198 5.88 1.11 -10.93
CA GLY A 198 5.52 2.32 -11.66
C GLY A 198 6.45 2.48 -12.85
N CYS A 199 5.91 2.53 -14.07
CA CYS A 199 6.72 2.74 -15.27
C CYS A 199 6.78 4.22 -15.62
N GLU A 200 8.00 4.70 -15.72
CA GLU A 200 8.27 6.12 -15.97
C GLU A 200 8.26 6.46 -17.47
N PRO A 201 8.07 7.75 -17.78
CA PRO A 201 8.01 8.19 -19.16
C PRO A 201 9.16 7.70 -20.04
N LYS A 202 10.38 7.71 -19.54
CA LYS A 202 11.56 7.26 -20.30
C LYS A 202 11.67 5.74 -20.40
N GLY A 203 10.93 4.99 -19.59
CA GLY A 203 10.96 3.53 -19.57
C GLY A 203 10.22 2.89 -20.73
N GLY A 204 9.26 3.62 -21.32
CA GLY A 204 8.39 3.10 -22.37
C GLY A 204 7.46 2.00 -21.87
N PRO A 205 6.73 1.34 -22.79
CA PRO A 205 5.77 0.29 -22.43
C PRO A 205 6.42 -0.97 -21.85
N GLU A 206 7.68 -1.26 -22.22
CA GLU A 206 8.41 -2.44 -21.71
C GLU A 206 8.75 -2.33 -20.21
N ALA A 207 8.74 -1.13 -19.62
CA ALA A 207 8.87 -0.92 -18.19
C ALA A 207 7.56 -1.18 -17.43
N CYS A 208 6.41 -1.14 -18.12
CA CYS A 208 5.08 -1.32 -17.53
C CYS A 208 4.73 -2.80 -17.40
N VAL A 209 5.41 -3.51 -16.50
CA VAL A 209 5.27 -4.97 -16.37
C VAL A 209 5.05 -5.42 -14.94
N VAL A 210 4.33 -6.53 -14.79
CA VAL A 210 4.29 -7.39 -13.61
C VAL A 210 5.14 -8.61 -13.88
N THR A 211 5.97 -9.01 -12.93
CA THR A 211 6.85 -10.17 -13.09
C THR A 211 6.63 -11.20 -11.98
N ALA A 212 6.88 -12.46 -12.32
CA ALA A 212 6.96 -13.55 -11.36
C ALA A 212 8.34 -14.20 -11.42
N HIS A 213 8.91 -14.41 -10.26
CA HIS A 213 10.20 -15.11 -10.10
C HIS A 213 10.01 -16.30 -9.15
N ASP A 214 10.75 -17.37 -9.37
CA ASP A 214 10.80 -18.48 -8.42
C ASP A 214 11.37 -17.97 -7.09
N ALA A 215 10.64 -18.15 -5.99
CA ALA A 215 10.99 -17.57 -4.69
C ALA A 215 12.26 -18.17 -4.05
N ARG A 216 12.74 -19.31 -4.54
CA ARG A 216 13.95 -19.98 -4.02
C ARG A 216 15.20 -19.65 -4.82
N THR A 217 15.05 -19.38 -6.11
CA THR A 217 16.17 -19.24 -7.04
C THR A 217 16.28 -17.86 -7.69
N GLY A 218 15.24 -17.05 -7.60
CA GLY A 218 15.16 -15.75 -8.29
C GLY A 218 14.94 -15.84 -9.81
N LYS A 219 14.83 -17.05 -10.39
CA LYS A 219 14.62 -17.23 -11.83
C LYS A 219 13.29 -16.62 -12.27
N GLU A 220 13.29 -15.74 -13.28
CA GLU A 220 12.06 -15.23 -13.89
C GLU A 220 11.27 -16.37 -14.52
N LEU A 221 9.98 -16.45 -14.18
CA LEU A 221 9.04 -17.46 -14.65
C LEU A 221 8.13 -16.92 -15.74
N TRP A 222 7.63 -15.71 -15.56
CA TRP A 222 6.81 -15.00 -16.53
C TRP A 222 6.86 -13.48 -16.32
N ARG A 223 6.51 -12.77 -17.39
CA ARG A 223 6.41 -11.31 -17.43
C ARG A 223 5.14 -10.91 -18.17
N ARG A 224 4.32 -10.03 -17.57
CA ARG A 224 3.07 -9.53 -18.16
C ARG A 224 3.10 -8.02 -18.30
N GLY A 225 3.00 -7.52 -19.53
CA GLY A 225 2.78 -6.10 -19.81
C GLY A 225 1.40 -5.63 -19.34
N THR A 226 1.32 -4.44 -18.78
CA THR A 226 0.06 -3.77 -18.44
C THR A 226 -0.43 -2.85 -19.57
N ILE A 227 0.40 -2.67 -20.61
CA ILE A 227 0.06 -2.03 -21.87
C ILE A 227 0.06 -3.12 -22.95
N PRO A 228 -1.05 -3.32 -23.67
CA PRO A 228 -1.12 -4.35 -24.71
C PRO A 228 -0.15 -4.04 -25.85
N LYS A 229 0.52 -5.10 -26.33
CA LYS A 229 1.37 -5.06 -27.51
C LYS A 229 0.53 -5.00 -28.80
N PRO A 230 1.12 -4.56 -29.93
CA PRO A 230 0.41 -4.56 -31.20
C PRO A 230 -0.23 -5.92 -31.50
N GLY A 231 -1.55 -5.92 -31.73
CA GLY A 231 -2.34 -7.12 -32.00
C GLY A 231 -2.82 -7.90 -30.78
N GLU A 232 -2.42 -7.55 -29.55
CA GLU A 232 -2.99 -8.13 -28.32
C GLU A 232 -4.38 -7.51 -28.02
N PRO A 233 -5.25 -8.22 -27.28
CA PRO A 233 -6.53 -7.67 -26.81
C PRO A 233 -6.33 -6.37 -26.04
N GLY A 234 -7.03 -5.30 -26.45
CA GLY A 234 -6.92 -3.96 -25.88
C GLY A 234 -6.01 -3.00 -26.65
N ASP A 235 -5.20 -3.49 -27.60
CA ASP A 235 -4.35 -2.64 -28.45
C ASP A 235 -5.18 -1.62 -29.25
N GLU A 236 -6.34 -2.04 -29.77
CA GLU A 236 -7.29 -1.21 -30.50
C GLU A 236 -7.78 0.01 -29.68
N THR A 237 -7.72 -0.06 -28.36
CA THR A 237 -8.17 1.03 -27.49
C THR A 237 -7.18 2.20 -27.38
N TRP A 238 -5.98 2.03 -27.95
CA TRP A 238 -4.95 3.08 -28.01
C TRP A 238 -5.01 3.92 -29.29
N GLY A 239 -5.90 3.56 -30.23
CA GLY A 239 -6.09 4.30 -31.47
C GLY A 239 -4.81 4.34 -32.30
N SER A 240 -4.38 5.54 -32.70
CA SER A 240 -3.19 5.74 -33.54
C SER A 240 -1.88 5.91 -32.77
N ILE A 241 -1.90 5.76 -31.42
CA ILE A 241 -0.68 5.93 -30.61
C ILE A 241 0.26 4.74 -30.85
N PRO A 242 1.49 4.98 -31.36
CA PRO A 242 2.49 3.92 -31.53
C PRO A 242 2.80 3.26 -30.18
N TYR A 243 3.09 1.96 -30.19
CA TYR A 243 3.34 1.18 -28.96
C TYR A 243 4.47 1.80 -28.12
N GLU A 244 5.56 2.19 -28.72
CA GLU A 244 6.74 2.79 -28.08
C GLU A 244 6.48 4.15 -27.42
N SER A 245 5.32 4.76 -27.74
CA SER A 245 4.87 6.04 -27.15
C SER A 245 3.85 5.86 -26.03
N ARG A 246 3.50 4.62 -25.68
CA ARG A 246 2.54 4.30 -24.60
C ARG A 246 3.29 4.07 -23.30
N TRP A 247 2.82 4.63 -22.18
CA TRP A 247 3.55 4.54 -20.92
C TRP A 247 2.70 4.90 -19.70
N HIS A 248 3.27 4.72 -18.51
CA HIS A 248 2.77 5.06 -17.19
C HIS A 248 1.53 4.27 -16.72
N VAL A 249 1.25 3.10 -17.30
CA VAL A 249 0.21 2.18 -16.83
C VAL A 249 0.82 1.20 -15.81
N GLY A 250 1.41 1.73 -14.75
CA GLY A 250 2.18 0.96 -13.78
C GLY A 250 1.32 0.33 -12.68
N THR A 251 1.93 -0.59 -11.91
CA THR A 251 1.35 -1.30 -10.78
C THR A 251 2.19 -1.05 -9.54
N TRP A 252 2.12 0.17 -8.99
CA TRP A 252 3.03 0.67 -7.97
C TRP A 252 2.61 0.39 -6.53
N MET A 253 1.56 -0.46 -6.34
CA MET A 253 1.12 -0.92 -5.03
C MET A 253 1.07 -2.44 -4.96
N VAL A 254 1.07 -2.95 -3.73
CA VAL A 254 1.12 -4.39 -3.43
C VAL A 254 -0.17 -5.08 -3.86
N PRO A 255 -0.10 -6.20 -4.61
CA PRO A 255 -1.28 -6.94 -5.06
C PRO A 255 -1.92 -7.79 -3.95
N SER A 256 -3.13 -8.32 -4.23
CA SER A 256 -3.78 -9.38 -3.44
C SER A 256 -3.71 -10.70 -4.20
N TYR A 257 -3.81 -11.83 -3.49
CA TYR A 257 -3.79 -13.16 -4.10
C TYR A 257 -4.89 -14.05 -3.53
N ASP A 258 -5.67 -14.68 -4.40
CA ASP A 258 -6.62 -15.74 -4.04
C ASP A 258 -6.01 -17.11 -4.37
N PRO A 259 -5.57 -17.89 -3.36
CA PRO A 259 -4.95 -19.18 -3.60
C PRO A 259 -5.94 -20.27 -4.04
N ASP A 260 -7.26 -20.08 -3.87
CA ASP A 260 -8.26 -21.05 -4.29
C ASP A 260 -8.61 -20.90 -5.78
N LEU A 261 -8.56 -19.67 -6.28
CA LEU A 261 -8.76 -19.34 -7.70
C LEU A 261 -7.46 -19.29 -8.50
N ASP A 262 -6.31 -19.30 -7.81
CA ASP A 262 -4.96 -19.05 -8.35
C ASP A 262 -4.89 -17.73 -9.14
N LEU A 263 -5.54 -16.68 -8.61
CA LEU A 263 -5.62 -15.35 -9.22
C LEU A 263 -4.91 -14.29 -8.37
N ILE A 264 -4.06 -13.52 -9.02
CA ILE A 264 -3.41 -12.33 -8.48
C ILE A 264 -4.18 -11.10 -8.96
N TYR A 265 -4.57 -10.23 -8.04
CA TYR A 265 -5.29 -9.00 -8.39
C TYR A 265 -4.36 -7.80 -8.26
N VAL A 266 -4.01 -7.21 -9.40
CA VAL A 266 -3.19 -6.01 -9.47
C VAL A 266 -4.02 -4.81 -9.91
N GLY A 267 -3.61 -3.62 -9.50
CA GLY A 267 -4.20 -2.39 -9.96
C GLY A 267 -3.24 -1.58 -10.79
N THR A 268 -3.75 -0.86 -11.76
CA THR A 268 -2.95 -0.04 -12.66
C THR A 268 -3.18 1.45 -12.44
N SER A 269 -2.15 2.24 -12.77
CA SER A 269 -2.17 3.70 -12.73
C SER A 269 -2.71 4.33 -14.03
N VAL A 270 -2.75 5.65 -14.06
CA VAL A 270 -3.13 6.47 -15.21
C VAL A 270 -2.09 6.34 -16.35
N THR A 271 -2.45 6.78 -17.55
CA THR A 271 -1.49 7.04 -18.64
C THR A 271 -0.78 8.38 -18.40
N SER A 272 0.38 8.60 -19.01
CA SER A 272 1.02 9.91 -19.08
C SER A 272 1.20 10.35 -20.55
N PRO A 273 0.77 11.58 -20.91
CA PRO A 273 0.02 12.54 -20.10
C PRO A 273 -1.35 12.01 -19.70
N ALA A 274 -1.91 12.53 -18.58
CA ALA A 274 -3.23 12.14 -18.12
C ALA A 274 -4.36 12.70 -18.99
N PRO A 275 -4.37 14.00 -19.43
CA PRO A 275 -5.40 14.53 -20.31
C PRO A 275 -5.39 13.84 -21.68
N LYS A 276 -6.44 13.10 -21.99
CA LYS A 276 -6.51 12.23 -23.18
C LYS A 276 -6.45 12.99 -24.52
N PHE A 277 -6.87 14.26 -24.57
CA PHE A 277 -6.75 15.07 -25.79
C PHE A 277 -5.29 15.27 -26.22
N LEU A 278 -4.32 15.13 -25.31
CA LEU A 278 -2.89 15.16 -25.59
C LEU A 278 -2.37 13.84 -26.19
N LEU A 279 -3.16 12.77 -26.11
CA LEU A 279 -2.89 11.46 -26.71
C LEU A 279 -3.68 11.30 -28.01
N ALA A 280 -4.64 10.41 -28.09
CA ALA A 280 -5.42 10.12 -29.29
C ALA A 280 -6.88 10.64 -29.21
N GLY A 281 -7.17 11.54 -28.28
CA GLY A 281 -8.49 12.09 -28.02
C GLY A 281 -9.24 11.44 -26.86
N ASN A 282 -10.31 12.11 -26.42
CA ASN A 282 -10.98 11.81 -25.16
C ASN A 282 -11.85 10.54 -25.19
N SER A 283 -12.13 9.97 -26.35
CA SER A 283 -12.95 8.76 -26.53
C SER A 283 -12.20 7.45 -26.32
N GLN A 284 -10.87 7.48 -26.27
CA GLN A 284 -10.03 6.28 -26.18
C GLN A 284 -9.96 5.76 -24.76
N LYS A 285 -10.09 4.44 -24.61
CA LYS A 285 -10.00 3.76 -23.31
C LYS A 285 -8.58 3.54 -22.80
N HIS A 286 -7.60 3.43 -23.70
CA HIS A 286 -6.19 3.17 -23.40
C HIS A 286 -5.99 2.04 -22.37
N LEU A 287 -6.51 0.83 -22.68
CA LEU A 287 -6.39 -0.32 -21.77
C LEU A 287 -4.90 -0.65 -21.51
N TYR A 288 -4.53 -0.99 -20.28
CA TYR A 288 -5.38 -1.26 -19.12
C TYR A 288 -5.19 -0.20 -18.02
N HIS A 289 -5.10 1.09 -18.34
CA HIS A 289 -4.98 2.10 -17.27
C HIS A 289 -6.20 2.09 -16.33
N ASN A 290 -5.97 2.46 -15.07
CA ASN A 290 -6.95 2.54 -14.00
C ASN A 290 -7.86 1.31 -13.90
N SER A 291 -7.27 0.14 -14.02
CA SER A 291 -7.98 -1.13 -14.02
C SER A 291 -7.59 -2.04 -12.85
N THR A 292 -8.48 -2.94 -12.48
CA THR A 292 -8.11 -4.17 -11.79
C THR A 292 -7.87 -5.23 -12.85
N LEU A 293 -6.70 -5.87 -12.79
CA LEU A 293 -6.37 -7.04 -13.59
C LEU A 293 -6.33 -8.27 -12.67
N ALA A 294 -7.03 -9.33 -13.05
CA ALA A 294 -6.87 -10.65 -12.44
C ALA A 294 -5.91 -11.47 -13.30
N LEU A 295 -4.74 -11.75 -12.76
CA LEU A 295 -3.69 -12.49 -13.46
C LEU A 295 -3.64 -13.93 -12.93
N ARG A 296 -3.55 -14.93 -13.83
CA ARG A 296 -3.28 -16.32 -13.44
C ARG A 296 -1.88 -16.41 -12.85
N ALA A 297 -1.76 -16.86 -11.61
CA ALA A 297 -0.46 -16.93 -10.93
C ALA A 297 0.52 -17.89 -11.62
N ALA A 298 0.01 -18.89 -12.34
CA ALA A 298 0.83 -19.84 -13.09
C ALA A 298 1.52 -19.22 -14.31
N THR A 299 0.86 -18.31 -15.06
CA THR A 299 1.29 -17.86 -16.40
C THR A 299 1.39 -16.34 -16.57
N GLY A 300 0.78 -15.56 -15.67
CA GLY A 300 0.66 -14.11 -15.82
C GLY A 300 -0.43 -13.67 -16.82
N ASP A 301 -1.21 -14.61 -17.37
CA ASP A 301 -2.28 -14.27 -18.30
C ASP A 301 -3.42 -13.54 -17.60
N ILE A 302 -3.98 -12.53 -18.28
CA ILE A 302 -5.15 -11.79 -17.81
C ILE A 302 -6.37 -12.70 -17.93
N ALA A 303 -6.93 -13.15 -16.78
CA ALA A 303 -8.17 -13.91 -16.74
C ALA A 303 -9.39 -13.01 -16.98
N TRP A 304 -9.38 -11.83 -16.38
CA TRP A 304 -10.36 -10.77 -16.58
C TRP A 304 -9.78 -9.42 -16.15
N TYR A 305 -10.42 -8.34 -16.57
CA TYR A 305 -10.13 -6.99 -16.12
C TYR A 305 -11.40 -6.18 -15.91
N TYR A 306 -11.31 -5.13 -15.08
CA TYR A 306 -12.35 -4.13 -14.91
C TYR A 306 -11.71 -2.74 -14.87
N GLN A 307 -12.08 -1.85 -15.81
CA GLN A 307 -11.59 -0.47 -15.86
C GLN A 307 -12.48 0.44 -14.98
N HIS A 308 -11.91 0.99 -13.93
CA HIS A 308 -12.61 1.82 -12.94
C HIS A 308 -12.84 3.26 -13.41
N LEU A 309 -11.99 3.75 -14.30
CA LEU A 309 -12.04 5.13 -14.76
C LEU A 309 -11.29 5.27 -16.09
N VAL A 310 -11.82 6.05 -17.03
CA VAL A 310 -11.05 6.64 -18.12
C VAL A 310 -10.48 7.96 -17.61
N ASP A 311 -9.27 7.92 -17.11
CA ASP A 311 -8.67 8.99 -16.32
C ASP A 311 -8.08 10.12 -17.16
N HIS A 312 -8.32 11.34 -16.73
CA HIS A 312 -7.77 12.58 -17.31
C HIS A 312 -7.00 13.42 -16.28
N TRP A 313 -6.84 12.95 -15.02
CA TRP A 313 -6.50 13.79 -13.87
C TRP A 313 -5.47 13.19 -12.91
N ASP A 314 -4.84 12.05 -13.23
CA ASP A 314 -4.00 11.29 -12.32
C ASP A 314 -4.77 10.75 -11.09
N LEU A 315 -5.90 10.11 -11.34
CA LEU A 315 -6.71 9.45 -10.31
C LEU A 315 -6.50 7.93 -10.33
N ASP A 316 -5.27 7.52 -10.13
CA ASP A 316 -4.79 6.12 -10.14
C ASP A 316 -5.65 5.13 -9.36
N HIS A 317 -5.66 3.85 -9.81
CA HIS A 317 -6.39 2.75 -9.16
C HIS A 317 -5.49 1.54 -8.78
N PRO A 318 -4.27 1.72 -8.22
CA PRO A 318 -3.39 0.60 -7.87
C PRO A 318 -3.57 0.08 -6.43
N PHE A 319 -4.45 0.68 -5.60
CA PHE A 319 -4.50 0.46 -4.15
C PHE A 319 -5.05 -0.93 -3.78
N GLU A 320 -5.07 -1.23 -2.48
CA GLU A 320 -5.44 -2.53 -1.96
C GLU A 320 -6.83 -2.98 -2.40
N ARG A 321 -6.95 -4.27 -2.64
CA ARG A 321 -8.19 -4.97 -2.97
C ARG A 321 -8.48 -5.99 -1.88
N LEU A 322 -9.60 -5.81 -1.20
CA LEU A 322 -10.05 -6.72 -0.16
C LEU A 322 -10.74 -7.92 -0.81
N LEU A 323 -10.27 -9.12 -0.50
CA LEU A 323 -10.93 -10.35 -0.93
C LEU A 323 -11.83 -10.83 0.21
N VAL A 324 -13.15 -10.75 0.02
CA VAL A 324 -14.13 -11.02 1.08
C VAL A 324 -15.17 -12.01 0.56
N ASP A 325 -15.60 -12.94 1.42
CA ASP A 325 -16.71 -13.85 1.16
C ASP A 325 -17.90 -13.40 2.02
N THR A 326 -18.85 -12.73 1.40
CA THR A 326 -19.98 -12.11 2.10
C THR A 326 -21.30 -12.30 1.36
N ALA A 327 -22.42 -12.14 2.05
CA ALA A 327 -23.69 -11.86 1.40
C ALA A 327 -23.60 -10.51 0.70
N VAL A 328 -24.24 -10.35 -0.45
CA VAL A 328 -24.25 -9.10 -1.22
C VAL A 328 -25.69 -8.60 -1.29
N ALA A 329 -25.99 -7.55 -0.51
CA ALA A 329 -27.32 -6.98 -0.37
C ALA A 329 -27.25 -5.43 -0.33
N PRO A 330 -26.75 -4.77 -1.42
CA PRO A 330 -26.53 -3.33 -1.42
C PRO A 330 -27.81 -2.55 -1.11
N SER A 331 -27.70 -1.61 -0.19
CA SER A 331 -28.77 -0.69 0.20
C SER A 331 -29.09 0.25 -0.95
N ARG A 332 -30.34 0.23 -1.44
CA ARG A 332 -30.77 1.11 -2.54
C ARG A 332 -30.82 2.59 -2.15
N ASP A 333 -30.89 2.87 -0.86
CA ASP A 333 -30.88 4.25 -0.35
C ASP A 333 -29.47 4.84 -0.28
N ASP A 334 -28.44 3.98 -0.11
CA ASP A 334 -27.05 4.42 0.08
C ASP A 334 -26.18 4.19 -1.18
N VAL A 335 -26.51 3.18 -2.00
CA VAL A 335 -25.69 2.72 -3.13
C VAL A 335 -26.36 3.11 -4.46
N PRO A 336 -25.81 4.07 -5.21
CA PRO A 336 -26.45 4.57 -6.43
C PRO A 336 -26.31 3.63 -7.63
N TRP A 337 -25.25 2.83 -7.70
CA TRP A 337 -24.95 1.97 -8.84
C TRP A 337 -24.96 0.50 -8.44
N ILE A 338 -25.99 -0.22 -8.84
CA ILE A 338 -26.23 -1.61 -8.47
C ILE A 338 -26.52 -2.42 -9.73
N ASN A 339 -25.93 -3.61 -9.84
CA ASN A 339 -26.25 -4.56 -10.89
C ASN A 339 -27.71 -5.03 -10.76
N PRO A 340 -28.58 -4.80 -11.77
CA PRO A 340 -29.99 -5.16 -11.69
C PRO A 340 -30.24 -6.68 -11.64
N ARG A 341 -29.24 -7.50 -12.02
CA ARG A 341 -29.33 -8.98 -11.98
C ARG A 341 -28.96 -9.54 -10.62
N LEU A 342 -28.45 -8.70 -9.69
CA LEU A 342 -28.00 -9.14 -8.38
C LEU A 342 -29.17 -9.67 -7.56
N LYS A 343 -29.02 -10.90 -7.03
CA LYS A 343 -29.94 -11.48 -6.06
C LYS A 343 -29.51 -11.05 -4.67
N SER A 344 -30.31 -10.18 -4.05
CA SER A 344 -29.99 -9.63 -2.72
C SER A 344 -29.83 -10.74 -1.68
N GLY A 345 -28.75 -10.69 -0.91
CA GLY A 345 -28.41 -11.65 0.13
C GLY A 345 -27.70 -12.91 -0.38
N GLU A 346 -27.47 -13.05 -1.70
CA GLU A 346 -26.67 -14.14 -2.23
C GLU A 346 -25.23 -14.02 -1.73
N ARG A 347 -24.69 -15.13 -1.23
CA ARG A 347 -23.30 -15.20 -0.79
C ARG A 347 -22.37 -15.28 -2.00
N ARG A 348 -21.42 -14.35 -2.07
CA ARG A 348 -20.46 -14.22 -3.18
C ARG A 348 -19.03 -14.13 -2.67
N ARG A 349 -18.10 -14.60 -3.48
CA ARG A 349 -16.68 -14.25 -3.37
C ARG A 349 -16.47 -12.92 -4.06
N VAL A 350 -16.22 -11.86 -3.28
CA VAL A 350 -16.08 -10.53 -3.85
C VAL A 350 -14.65 -9.98 -3.71
N ILE A 351 -14.26 -9.15 -4.67
CA ILE A 351 -13.18 -8.21 -4.56
C ILE A 351 -13.83 -6.84 -4.33
N THR A 352 -13.54 -6.20 -3.21
CA THR A 352 -14.24 -4.99 -2.78
C THR A 352 -13.28 -3.96 -2.23
N GLY A 353 -13.75 -2.72 -2.12
CA GLY A 353 -13.04 -1.63 -1.49
C GLY A 353 -12.89 -0.39 -2.36
N ILE A 354 -11.99 0.49 -1.96
CA ILE A 354 -11.66 1.72 -2.69
C ILE A 354 -10.33 1.52 -3.41
N PRO A 355 -10.34 1.05 -4.67
CA PRO A 355 -9.11 0.68 -5.38
C PRO A 355 -8.33 1.86 -5.91
N GLY A 356 -8.87 3.08 -5.85
CA GLY A 356 -8.27 4.24 -6.48
C GLY A 356 -8.52 5.57 -5.80
N LYS A 357 -7.89 6.60 -6.36
CA LYS A 357 -7.91 7.97 -5.87
C LYS A 357 -9.31 8.62 -5.89
N THR A 358 -10.26 8.10 -6.67
CA THR A 358 -11.62 8.65 -6.77
C THR A 358 -12.41 8.60 -5.47
N GLY A 359 -12.04 7.73 -4.52
CA GLY A 359 -12.80 7.51 -3.31
C GLY A 359 -14.12 6.77 -3.53
N VAL A 360 -14.28 6.10 -4.65
CA VAL A 360 -15.44 5.25 -4.96
C VAL A 360 -15.17 3.82 -4.50
N VAL A 361 -16.09 3.24 -3.73
CA VAL A 361 -16.10 1.80 -3.43
C VAL A 361 -16.61 1.07 -4.66
N TYR A 362 -15.89 0.03 -5.05
CA TYR A 362 -16.32 -0.94 -6.06
C TYR A 362 -16.41 -2.33 -5.43
N THR A 363 -17.42 -3.08 -5.79
CA THR A 363 -17.57 -4.49 -5.44
C THR A 363 -17.83 -5.29 -6.71
N LEU A 364 -16.91 -6.21 -7.00
CA LEU A 364 -16.95 -7.08 -8.16
C LEU A 364 -16.96 -8.54 -7.70
N ASP A 365 -17.52 -9.43 -8.50
CA ASP A 365 -17.31 -10.86 -8.36
C ASP A 365 -15.82 -11.15 -8.66
N ARG A 366 -15.10 -11.76 -7.71
CA ARG A 366 -13.64 -11.89 -7.85
C ARG A 366 -13.19 -13.01 -8.77
N GLU A 367 -14.09 -13.92 -9.13
CA GLU A 367 -13.80 -14.98 -10.09
C GLU A 367 -13.93 -14.50 -11.53
N THR A 368 -14.94 -13.66 -11.80
CA THR A 368 -15.34 -13.26 -13.16
C THR A 368 -15.07 -11.80 -13.51
N GLY A 369 -14.88 -10.92 -12.51
CA GLY A 369 -14.83 -9.48 -12.69
C GLY A 369 -16.21 -8.82 -12.90
N GLU A 370 -17.32 -9.57 -12.75
CA GLU A 370 -18.67 -9.00 -12.88
C GLU A 370 -18.88 -7.86 -11.89
N PHE A 371 -19.33 -6.71 -12.39
CA PHE A 371 -19.74 -5.59 -11.56
C PHE A 371 -20.96 -5.93 -10.73
N LEU A 372 -20.89 -5.70 -9.41
CA LEU A 372 -22.00 -5.94 -8.50
C LEU A 372 -22.61 -4.64 -7.98
N TRP A 373 -21.80 -3.76 -7.44
CA TRP A 373 -22.24 -2.41 -7.02
C TRP A 373 -21.04 -1.47 -6.80
N ALA A 374 -21.33 -0.16 -6.81
CA ALA A 374 -20.36 0.87 -6.44
C ALA A 374 -21.05 2.08 -5.81
N MET A 375 -20.28 2.82 -4.98
CA MET A 375 -20.76 4.06 -4.37
C MET A 375 -19.63 5.05 -4.07
N PRO A 376 -19.84 6.36 -4.23
CA PRO A 376 -18.89 7.37 -3.80
C PRO A 376 -18.93 7.52 -2.27
N THR A 377 -17.76 7.74 -1.64
CA THR A 377 -17.65 7.91 -0.18
C THR A 377 -17.39 9.35 0.24
N ILE A 378 -16.80 10.12 -0.64
CA ILE A 378 -16.44 11.53 -0.45
C ILE A 378 -16.96 12.36 -1.63
N ALA A 379 -16.83 13.68 -1.54
CA ALA A 379 -17.16 14.55 -2.67
C ALA A 379 -16.26 14.22 -3.87
N GLN A 380 -16.89 13.89 -4.99
CA GLN A 380 -16.25 13.63 -6.27
C GLN A 380 -17.11 14.17 -7.41
N ASN A 381 -16.48 14.61 -8.48
CA ASN A 381 -17.14 15.10 -9.69
C ASN A 381 -16.55 14.55 -10.99
N VAL A 382 -15.84 13.42 -10.89
CA VAL A 382 -15.18 12.79 -12.05
C VAL A 382 -15.93 11.59 -12.59
N VAL A 383 -16.55 10.79 -11.72
CA VAL A 383 -17.47 9.70 -12.11
C VAL A 383 -18.88 10.26 -12.16
N ASP A 384 -19.46 10.32 -13.35
CA ASP A 384 -20.85 10.75 -13.54
C ASP A 384 -21.82 9.59 -13.30
N HIS A 385 -21.58 8.46 -13.94
CA HIS A 385 -22.44 7.29 -13.86
C HIS A 385 -21.67 5.98 -14.02
N ILE A 386 -22.19 4.92 -13.40
CA ILE A 386 -21.76 3.54 -13.65
C ILE A 386 -22.99 2.75 -14.07
N ASP A 387 -22.96 2.20 -15.27
CA ASP A 387 -24.03 1.34 -15.78
C ASP A 387 -24.10 0.03 -14.96
N GLY A 388 -25.20 -0.20 -14.29
CA GLY A 388 -25.37 -1.35 -13.42
C GLY A 388 -25.29 -2.70 -14.15
N GLY A 389 -25.71 -2.75 -15.42
CA GLY A 389 -25.74 -3.97 -16.22
C GLY A 389 -24.36 -4.42 -16.71
N THR A 390 -23.52 -3.48 -17.08
CA THR A 390 -22.20 -3.73 -17.69
C THR A 390 -21.03 -3.35 -16.79
N GLY A 391 -21.27 -2.49 -15.79
CA GLY A 391 -20.21 -1.87 -15.00
C GLY A 391 -19.46 -0.74 -15.73
N ALA A 392 -19.90 -0.33 -16.91
CA ALA A 392 -19.22 0.70 -17.68
C ALA A 392 -19.29 2.05 -16.97
N VAL A 393 -18.14 2.70 -16.80
CA VAL A 393 -18.00 3.99 -16.11
C VAL A 393 -18.03 5.12 -17.11
N THR A 394 -18.92 6.08 -16.88
CA THR A 394 -19.01 7.35 -17.63
C THR A 394 -18.39 8.46 -16.79
N VAL A 395 -17.45 9.20 -17.38
CA VAL A 395 -16.83 10.36 -16.74
C VAL A 395 -17.67 11.62 -16.96
N ASN A 396 -17.61 12.52 -15.98
CA ASN A 396 -18.29 13.82 -16.09
C ASN A 396 -17.60 14.68 -17.16
N PRO A 397 -18.30 15.05 -18.26
CA PRO A 397 -17.70 15.82 -19.36
C PRO A 397 -17.25 17.23 -18.93
N GLU A 398 -17.88 17.83 -17.92
CA GLU A 398 -17.49 19.15 -17.40
C GLU A 398 -16.13 19.14 -16.70
N ALA A 399 -15.69 17.97 -16.21
CA ALA A 399 -14.38 17.79 -15.59
C ALA A 399 -13.26 17.47 -16.61
N VAL A 400 -13.60 17.07 -17.84
CA VAL A 400 -12.66 16.65 -18.88
C VAL A 400 -12.01 17.86 -19.56
N PHE A 401 -10.70 17.76 -19.82
CA PHE A 401 -9.95 18.70 -20.64
C PHE A 401 -10.14 18.38 -22.13
N THR A 402 -10.37 19.41 -22.94
CA THR A 402 -10.52 19.28 -24.40
C THR A 402 -9.52 20.14 -25.16
N ALA A 403 -8.81 21.04 -24.48
CA ALA A 403 -7.79 21.89 -25.06
C ALA A 403 -6.77 22.33 -24.01
N SER A 404 -5.58 22.69 -24.46
CA SER A 404 -4.53 23.27 -23.62
C SER A 404 -4.95 24.62 -23.05
N GLY A 405 -4.48 24.92 -21.84
CA GLY A 405 -4.82 26.14 -21.11
C GLY A 405 -6.19 26.12 -20.43
N GLN A 406 -7.01 25.08 -20.65
CA GLN A 406 -8.26 24.94 -19.94
C GLN A 406 -8.03 24.63 -18.46
N SER A 407 -8.77 25.34 -17.60
CA SER A 407 -8.83 25.05 -16.17
C SER A 407 -10.13 24.34 -15.82
N ARG A 408 -10.04 23.35 -14.92
CA ARG A 408 -11.17 22.57 -14.40
C ARG A 408 -11.10 22.49 -12.89
N PHE A 409 -12.25 22.52 -12.24
CA PHE A 409 -12.38 22.21 -10.82
C PHE A 409 -12.67 20.71 -10.67
N ILE A 410 -11.77 19.99 -10.00
CA ILE A 410 -11.78 18.54 -9.90
C ILE A 410 -11.81 18.11 -8.43
N CYS A 411 -12.70 17.22 -8.09
CA CYS A 411 -12.78 16.53 -6.82
C CYS A 411 -12.78 15.00 -7.05
N PRO A 412 -11.97 14.24 -6.32
CA PRO A 412 -10.90 14.69 -5.43
C PRO A 412 -9.70 15.27 -6.19
N SER A 413 -8.72 15.84 -5.46
CA SER A 413 -7.46 16.29 -6.05
C SER A 413 -6.59 15.14 -6.56
N LEU A 414 -5.49 15.42 -7.24
CA LEU A 414 -4.50 14.39 -7.67
C LEU A 414 -3.91 13.58 -6.50
N ASN A 415 -3.94 14.13 -5.28
CA ASN A 415 -3.56 13.37 -4.08
C ASN A 415 -4.61 12.31 -3.71
N GLY A 416 -5.80 12.38 -4.31
CA GLY A 416 -6.89 11.44 -4.13
C GLY A 416 -7.76 11.71 -2.91
N GLY A 417 -8.97 11.19 -2.97
CA GLY A 417 -9.79 10.96 -1.80
C GLY A 417 -9.28 9.78 -0.98
N LYS A 418 -8.62 8.82 -1.63
CA LYS A 418 -7.76 7.79 -1.08
C LYS A 418 -6.44 7.79 -1.85
N ASN A 419 -5.36 7.39 -1.19
CA ASN A 419 -4.06 7.17 -1.82
C ASN A 419 -3.46 5.85 -1.29
N TRP A 420 -2.14 5.71 -1.22
CA TRP A 420 -1.43 4.50 -0.76
C TRP A 420 -1.80 4.08 0.69
N GLN A 421 -2.29 5.00 1.51
CA GLN A 421 -2.71 4.68 2.87
C GLN A 421 -3.80 3.60 2.84
N ALA A 422 -3.50 2.46 3.43
CA ALA A 422 -4.39 1.31 3.37
C ALA A 422 -5.51 1.37 4.40
N GLY A 423 -6.69 0.90 3.99
CA GLY A 423 -7.81 0.61 4.87
C GLY A 423 -7.63 -0.70 5.63
N ALA A 424 -8.67 -1.11 6.34
CA ALA A 424 -8.74 -2.40 7.01
C ALA A 424 -10.14 -2.99 6.84
N TYR A 425 -10.25 -4.32 6.96
CA TYR A 425 -11.53 -5.03 7.04
C TYR A 425 -11.55 -5.86 8.31
N SER A 426 -12.67 -5.84 9.02
CA SER A 426 -12.88 -6.70 10.20
C SER A 426 -13.91 -7.78 9.91
N PRO A 427 -13.55 -9.07 9.97
CA PRO A 427 -14.50 -10.17 9.84
C PRO A 427 -15.49 -10.25 11.00
N LEU A 428 -15.17 -9.65 12.17
CA LEU A 428 -16.05 -9.61 13.33
C LEU A 428 -17.27 -8.72 13.14
N THR A 429 -17.15 -7.70 12.28
CA THR A 429 -18.21 -6.71 12.04
C THR A 429 -18.70 -6.73 10.60
N ASN A 430 -18.00 -7.42 9.69
CA ASN A 430 -18.19 -7.37 8.23
C ASN A 430 -18.13 -5.93 7.68
N VAL A 431 -17.21 -5.12 8.24
CA VAL A 431 -17.06 -3.69 7.93
C VAL A 431 -15.67 -3.40 7.37
N MET A 432 -15.64 -2.59 6.33
CA MET A 432 -14.45 -1.98 5.74
C MET A 432 -14.22 -0.61 6.37
N TYR A 433 -12.98 -0.29 6.74
CA TYR A 433 -12.57 1.00 7.30
C TYR A 433 -11.56 1.64 6.37
N TYR A 434 -11.85 2.85 5.88
CA TYR A 434 -10.98 3.54 4.94
C TYR A 434 -10.52 4.91 5.45
N PRO A 435 -9.20 5.18 5.43
CA PRO A 435 -8.66 6.52 5.62
C PRO A 435 -8.85 7.29 4.33
N LEU A 436 -9.58 8.39 4.38
CA LEU A 436 -9.93 9.21 3.23
C LEU A 436 -9.55 10.67 3.45
N GLN A 437 -9.57 11.45 2.37
CA GLN A 437 -9.19 12.86 2.37
C GLN A 437 -10.21 13.71 1.61
N ASN A 438 -10.63 14.81 2.23
CA ASN A 438 -11.57 15.79 1.65
C ASN A 438 -10.78 16.85 0.88
N THR A 439 -10.30 16.53 -0.32
CA THR A 439 -9.50 17.44 -1.14
C THR A 439 -10.05 17.57 -2.55
N CYS A 440 -9.95 18.77 -3.11
CA CYS A 440 -10.21 19.07 -4.52
C CYS A 440 -8.99 19.78 -5.11
N MET A 441 -9.02 20.06 -6.42
CA MET A 441 -8.00 20.86 -7.09
C MET A 441 -8.61 21.73 -8.20
N THR A 442 -7.95 22.85 -8.48
CA THR A 442 -8.07 23.51 -9.77
C THR A 442 -6.89 23.05 -10.62
N ALA A 443 -7.17 22.35 -11.71
CA ALA A 443 -6.17 21.83 -12.63
C ALA A 443 -6.24 22.55 -13.98
N THR A 444 -5.06 22.84 -14.58
CA THR A 444 -4.95 23.51 -15.88
C THR A 444 -4.13 22.64 -16.81
N ALA A 445 -4.72 22.20 -17.92
CA ALA A 445 -4.06 21.37 -18.92
C ALA A 445 -2.92 22.13 -19.62
N GLN A 446 -1.80 21.45 -19.87
CA GLN A 446 -0.60 21.99 -20.51
C GLN A 446 -0.27 21.20 -21.76
N ILE A 447 0.42 21.86 -22.74
CA ILE A 447 0.84 21.22 -24.01
C ILE A 447 2.15 20.42 -23.82
N ASP A 448 2.94 20.74 -22.80
CA ASP A 448 4.29 20.23 -22.66
C ASP A 448 4.31 18.70 -22.57
N LYS A 449 5.27 18.10 -23.27
CA LYS A 449 5.51 16.66 -23.17
C LYS A 449 5.86 16.29 -21.74
N PRO A 450 5.34 15.17 -21.22
CA PRO A 450 5.68 14.70 -19.90
C PRO A 450 7.20 14.51 -19.74
N THR A 451 7.70 14.94 -18.58
CA THR A 451 9.08 14.76 -18.14
C THR A 451 9.06 14.13 -16.75
N LEU A 452 10.20 13.80 -16.17
CA LEU A 452 10.28 13.32 -14.78
C LEU A 452 9.69 14.32 -13.77
N THR A 453 9.63 15.61 -14.10
CA THR A 453 9.07 16.66 -13.25
C THR A 453 7.66 17.10 -13.64
N SER A 454 7.14 16.64 -14.79
CA SER A 454 5.84 17.01 -15.35
C SER A 454 5.15 15.77 -15.96
N LEU A 455 4.95 14.74 -15.13
CA LEU A 455 4.40 13.45 -15.55
C LEU A 455 2.99 13.54 -16.11
N TYR A 456 2.18 14.45 -15.58
CA TYR A 456 0.72 14.37 -15.72
C TYR A 456 0.16 15.20 -16.86
N GLY A 457 0.91 16.13 -17.44
CA GLY A 457 0.43 16.99 -18.55
C GLY A 457 -0.54 18.06 -18.12
N PHE A 458 -0.57 18.42 -16.82
CA PHE A 458 -1.31 19.55 -16.27
C PHE A 458 -0.64 20.10 -15.00
N GLY A 459 -0.87 21.38 -14.71
CA GLY A 459 -0.56 21.98 -13.42
C GLY A 459 -1.78 21.97 -12.51
N SER A 460 -1.59 21.87 -11.18
CA SER A 460 -2.70 21.86 -10.24
C SER A 460 -2.43 22.68 -8.98
N LYS A 461 -3.52 23.18 -8.39
CA LYS A 461 -3.54 23.80 -7.07
C LYS A 461 -4.57 23.08 -6.22
N ASN A 462 -4.10 22.41 -5.17
CA ASN A 462 -4.98 21.71 -4.24
C ASN A 462 -5.71 22.66 -3.29
N GLN A 463 -6.89 22.24 -2.86
CA GLN A 463 -7.71 22.90 -1.86
C GLN A 463 -8.55 21.89 -1.08
N ILE A 464 -9.04 22.28 0.09
CA ILE A 464 -9.97 21.46 0.87
C ILE A 464 -11.34 21.48 0.20
N THR A 465 -12.07 20.37 0.26
CA THR A 465 -13.45 20.29 -0.26
C THR A 465 -14.33 21.37 0.36
N THR A 466 -15.17 22.00 -0.45
CA THR A 466 -16.09 23.06 0.00
C THR A 466 -17.02 22.54 1.10
N GLY A 467 -17.25 23.36 2.12
CA GLY A 467 -18.17 23.06 3.24
C GLY A 467 -17.53 22.34 4.43
N THR A 468 -16.22 22.07 4.38
CA THR A 468 -15.48 21.52 5.54
C THR A 468 -14.10 22.16 5.67
N ASP A 469 -13.57 22.15 6.91
CA ASP A 469 -12.18 22.48 7.22
C ASP A 469 -11.37 21.20 7.55
N LYS A 470 -12.00 20.03 7.49
CA LYS A 470 -11.41 18.72 7.81
C LYS A 470 -10.81 18.10 6.57
N VAL A 471 -9.49 17.87 6.57
CA VAL A 471 -8.80 17.16 5.49
C VAL A 471 -8.97 15.66 5.64
N GLY A 472 -8.73 15.12 6.84
CA GLY A 472 -8.78 13.68 7.11
C GLY A 472 -10.16 13.20 7.53
N THR A 473 -10.53 12.01 7.04
CA THR A 473 -11.74 11.32 7.47
C THR A 473 -11.53 9.81 7.48
N ILE A 474 -12.21 9.07 8.37
CA ILE A 474 -12.27 7.61 8.35
C ILE A 474 -13.74 7.23 8.15
N HIS A 475 -14.00 6.40 7.15
CA HIS A 475 -15.32 5.85 6.89
C HIS A 475 -15.37 4.37 7.23
N ALA A 476 -16.37 3.96 7.99
CA ALA A 476 -16.74 2.57 8.22
C ALA A 476 -17.93 2.22 7.33
N ILE A 477 -17.78 1.20 6.48
CA ILE A 477 -18.73 0.84 5.43
C ILE A 477 -18.99 -0.65 5.50
N SER A 478 -20.26 -1.07 5.53
CA SER A 478 -20.65 -2.46 5.47
C SER A 478 -20.19 -3.10 4.14
N ALA A 479 -19.44 -4.21 4.20
CA ALA A 479 -19.04 -4.95 3.01
C ALA A 479 -20.22 -5.67 2.33
N GLU A 480 -21.27 -5.98 3.10
CA GLU A 480 -22.49 -6.62 2.60
C GLU A 480 -23.40 -5.64 1.88
N THR A 481 -23.66 -4.47 2.52
CA THR A 481 -24.75 -3.57 2.10
C THR A 481 -24.25 -2.27 1.47
N GLY A 482 -22.96 -1.95 1.55
CA GLY A 482 -22.43 -0.63 1.19
C GLY A 482 -22.83 0.48 2.15
N LYS A 483 -23.69 0.20 3.15
CA LYS A 483 -24.20 1.21 4.08
C LYS A 483 -23.07 1.85 4.89
N PRO A 484 -22.97 3.20 4.97
CA PRO A 484 -22.13 3.89 5.94
C PRO A 484 -22.59 3.57 7.38
N ILE A 485 -21.64 3.11 8.22
CA ILE A 485 -21.91 2.75 9.62
C ILE A 485 -21.58 3.94 10.53
N TRP A 486 -20.37 4.48 10.40
CA TRP A 486 -19.94 5.69 11.07
C TRP A 486 -18.85 6.41 10.27
N LYS A 487 -18.64 7.67 10.59
CA LYS A 487 -17.62 8.55 10.03
C LYS A 487 -16.89 9.27 11.15
N TYR A 488 -15.57 9.37 11.06
CA TYR A 488 -14.74 10.21 11.91
C TYR A 488 -14.03 11.26 11.07
N GLU A 489 -14.03 12.52 11.49
CA GLU A 489 -13.41 13.62 10.74
C GLU A 489 -12.43 14.41 11.61
N GLN A 490 -11.33 14.84 11.01
CA GLN A 490 -10.29 15.59 11.69
C GLN A 490 -9.56 16.56 10.75
N ARG A 491 -8.85 17.52 11.32
CA ARG A 491 -8.12 18.53 10.57
C ARG A 491 -6.95 17.93 9.77
N ALA A 492 -6.16 17.05 10.39
CA ALA A 492 -5.02 16.39 9.77
C ALA A 492 -5.45 15.26 8.83
N ALA A 493 -4.71 15.04 7.75
CA ALA A 493 -4.92 13.88 6.86
C ALA A 493 -4.74 12.57 7.62
N THR A 494 -5.68 11.62 7.40
CA THR A 494 -5.63 10.28 7.98
C THR A 494 -4.63 9.38 7.26
N GLN A 495 -4.05 8.42 7.99
CA GLN A 495 -3.06 7.48 7.49
C GLN A 495 -3.57 6.02 7.60
N SER A 496 -2.72 5.05 7.28
CA SER A 496 -3.08 3.63 7.21
C SER A 496 -3.69 3.09 8.51
N LEU A 497 -4.59 2.11 8.36
CA LEU A 497 -5.37 1.52 9.43
C LEU A 497 -5.05 0.02 9.61
N VAL A 498 -5.23 -0.49 10.83
CA VAL A 498 -5.25 -1.92 11.15
C VAL A 498 -6.40 -2.22 12.11
N ALA A 499 -7.17 -3.28 11.82
CA ALA A 499 -8.22 -3.78 12.72
C ALA A 499 -7.72 -4.98 13.53
N THR A 500 -8.24 -5.16 14.76
CA THR A 500 -7.85 -6.27 15.66
C THR A 500 -9.03 -7.04 16.22
N GLY A 501 -8.77 -8.27 16.69
CA GLY A 501 -9.76 -9.12 17.38
C GLY A 501 -10.32 -8.48 18.65
N GLY A 502 -9.58 -7.57 19.28
CA GLY A 502 -10.05 -6.78 20.42
C GLY A 502 -11.10 -5.71 20.09
N ARG A 503 -11.65 -5.72 18.88
CA ARG A 503 -12.61 -4.74 18.34
C ARG A 503 -12.07 -3.31 18.32
N LEU A 504 -10.77 -3.16 18.08
CA LEU A 504 -10.08 -1.89 17.96
C LEU A 504 -9.62 -1.67 16.53
N LEU A 505 -9.68 -0.42 16.09
CA LEU A 505 -9.08 0.06 14.85
C LEU A 505 -7.94 1.01 15.22
N PHE A 506 -6.71 0.70 14.85
CA PHE A 506 -5.57 1.59 15.06
C PHE A 506 -5.26 2.34 13.79
N GLY A 507 -4.94 3.64 13.92
CA GLY A 507 -4.57 4.48 12.80
C GLY A 507 -3.89 5.77 13.22
N GLY A 508 -3.05 6.28 12.33
CA GLY A 508 -2.32 7.52 12.54
C GLY A 508 -2.84 8.69 11.71
N ASP A 509 -2.19 9.83 11.87
CA ASP A 509 -2.44 11.01 11.05
C ASP A 509 -1.15 11.79 10.69
N ALA A 510 -1.31 12.76 9.80
CA ALA A 510 -0.22 13.59 9.32
C ALA A 510 0.33 14.57 10.38
N GLN A 511 -0.34 14.76 11.52
CA GLN A 511 0.12 15.58 12.63
C GLN A 511 0.97 14.79 13.64
N GLY A 512 0.98 13.46 13.55
CA GLY A 512 1.71 12.58 14.47
C GLY A 512 0.84 11.96 15.57
N ARG A 513 -0.48 12.07 15.48
CA ARG A 513 -1.37 11.38 16.41
C ARG A 513 -1.56 9.94 15.97
N PHE A 514 -1.37 9.01 16.89
CA PHE A 514 -1.69 7.60 16.74
C PHE A 514 -2.80 7.24 17.70
N ARG A 515 -3.87 6.61 17.19
CA ARG A 515 -5.13 6.41 17.93
C ARG A 515 -5.60 4.97 17.87
N ALA A 516 -6.34 4.57 18.90
CA ALA A 516 -7.22 3.41 18.87
C ALA A 516 -8.68 3.88 18.87
N PHE A 517 -9.41 3.43 17.86
CA PHE A 517 -10.85 3.68 17.73
C PHE A 517 -11.64 2.42 18.06
N ASP A 518 -12.83 2.58 18.58
CA ASP A 518 -13.84 1.53 18.67
C ASP A 518 -14.36 1.16 17.27
N GLN A 519 -14.28 -0.12 16.88
CA GLN A 519 -14.69 -0.56 15.53
C GLN A 519 -16.17 -0.33 15.23
N ASP A 520 -17.04 -0.39 16.26
CA ASP A 520 -18.48 -0.30 16.05
C ASP A 520 -18.98 1.16 16.00
N THR A 521 -18.26 2.10 16.64
CA THR A 521 -18.75 3.47 16.85
C THR A 521 -17.84 4.57 16.30
N GLY A 522 -16.59 4.27 15.98
CA GLY A 522 -15.58 5.25 15.58
C GLY A 522 -15.08 6.14 16.73
N LYS A 523 -15.49 5.87 17.98
CA LYS A 523 -15.06 6.65 19.15
C LYS A 523 -13.57 6.40 19.41
N VAL A 524 -12.80 7.49 19.63
CA VAL A 524 -11.40 7.41 20.08
C VAL A 524 -11.38 6.91 21.53
N LEU A 525 -10.70 5.81 21.78
CA LEU A 525 -10.54 5.18 23.09
C LEU A 525 -9.16 5.45 23.71
N TRP A 526 -8.15 5.66 22.87
CA TRP A 526 -6.77 5.94 23.26
C TRP A 526 -6.08 6.77 22.18
N GLU A 527 -5.17 7.64 22.58
CA GLU A 527 -4.38 8.49 21.68
C GLU A 527 -3.00 8.78 22.28
N VAL A 528 -1.99 8.85 21.41
CA VAL A 528 -0.64 9.33 21.74
C VAL A 528 -0.12 10.24 20.61
N ASN A 529 0.72 11.22 20.96
CA ASN A 529 1.44 12.03 19.97
C ASN A 529 2.87 11.51 19.81
N LEU A 530 3.23 11.10 18.59
CA LEU A 530 4.55 10.56 18.24
C LEU A 530 5.52 11.66 17.72
N GLY A 531 5.05 12.89 17.61
CA GLY A 531 5.87 14.05 17.21
C GLY A 531 6.17 14.17 15.72
N SER A 532 5.91 13.11 14.93
CA SER A 532 6.11 13.07 13.48
C SER A 532 4.92 12.39 12.81
N GLN A 533 4.73 12.67 11.51
CA GLN A 533 3.69 12.02 10.70
C GLN A 533 3.74 10.50 10.87
N VAL A 534 2.57 9.88 11.09
CA VAL A 534 2.46 8.42 11.23
C VAL A 534 2.24 7.82 9.84
N THR A 535 3.31 7.62 9.09
CA THR A 535 3.24 7.26 7.66
C THR A 535 3.33 5.76 7.38
N GLY A 536 3.89 4.96 8.31
CA GLY A 536 3.97 3.51 8.14
C GLY A 536 2.63 2.81 8.29
N TYR A 537 2.60 1.56 7.87
CA TYR A 537 1.43 0.69 8.04
C TYR A 537 1.44 0.10 9.45
N PRO A 538 0.44 0.36 10.28
CA PRO A 538 0.37 -0.25 11.61
C PRO A 538 0.11 -1.75 11.51
N ILE A 539 0.73 -2.52 12.41
CA ILE A 539 0.56 -3.96 12.55
C ILE A 539 0.27 -4.35 14.00
N SER A 540 -0.32 -5.55 14.19
CA SER A 540 -0.47 -6.17 15.49
C SER A 540 0.08 -7.59 15.45
N TYR A 541 0.99 -7.91 16.37
CA TYR A 541 1.69 -9.20 16.45
C TYR A 541 1.82 -9.67 17.91
N SER A 542 2.32 -10.88 18.13
CA SER A 542 2.63 -11.33 19.49
C SER A 542 3.98 -12.05 19.56
N VAL A 543 4.68 -11.88 20.69
CA VAL A 543 5.89 -12.61 21.03
C VAL A 543 5.72 -13.14 22.45
N ASP A 544 5.99 -14.42 22.65
CA ASP A 544 5.90 -15.11 23.94
C ASP A 544 4.54 -14.87 24.65
N GLY A 545 3.45 -14.88 23.88
CA GLY A 545 2.08 -14.69 24.37
C GLY A 545 1.69 -13.24 24.69
N ARG A 546 2.58 -12.26 24.52
CA ARG A 546 2.28 -10.83 24.71
C ARG A 546 1.97 -10.18 23.36
N GLN A 547 0.83 -9.47 23.29
CA GLN A 547 0.44 -8.71 22.10
C GLN A 547 1.11 -7.34 22.04
N TYR A 548 1.51 -6.95 20.83
CA TYR A 548 2.11 -5.66 20.51
C TYR A 548 1.37 -4.99 19.36
N ILE A 549 1.44 -3.65 19.33
CA ILE A 549 1.03 -2.79 18.23
C ILE A 549 2.27 -2.02 17.78
N ALA A 550 2.64 -2.13 16.51
CA ALA A 550 3.77 -1.39 15.95
C ALA A 550 3.32 -0.44 14.85
N VAL A 551 3.98 0.72 14.76
CA VAL A 551 3.78 1.71 13.70
C VAL A 551 5.03 2.55 13.51
N SER A 552 5.36 2.91 12.27
CA SER A 552 6.45 3.85 11.96
C SER A 552 5.94 5.25 11.64
N SER A 553 6.77 6.23 11.96
CA SER A 553 6.62 7.62 11.56
C SER A 553 7.68 8.02 10.54
N GLY A 554 7.44 9.12 9.82
CA GLY A 554 8.42 9.66 8.88
C GLY A 554 7.82 10.65 7.88
N GLY A 555 8.59 10.97 6.83
CA GLY A 555 8.08 11.70 5.68
C GLY A 555 7.28 10.82 4.73
N SER A 556 6.41 11.42 3.93
CA SER A 556 5.68 10.75 2.85
C SER A 556 5.48 11.70 1.68
N LEU A 557 5.58 11.15 0.47
CA LEU A 557 5.42 11.92 -0.75
C LEU A 557 3.99 12.48 -0.91
N ALA A 558 2.98 11.62 -0.80
CA ALA A 558 1.58 12.00 -1.00
C ALA A 558 1.05 12.92 0.11
N THR A 559 1.57 12.76 1.32
CA THR A 559 1.15 13.58 2.47
C THR A 559 1.60 15.04 2.33
N GLY A 560 2.68 15.32 1.59
CA GLY A 560 3.16 16.68 1.34
C GLY A 560 2.08 17.61 0.76
N GLY A 561 1.30 17.13 -0.21
CA GLY A 561 0.20 17.90 -0.81
C GLY A 561 -0.95 18.20 0.15
N THR A 562 -1.22 17.33 1.13
CA THR A 562 -2.27 17.53 2.14
C THR A 562 -1.78 18.35 3.33
N ILE A 563 -0.51 18.23 3.71
CA ILE A 563 0.11 19.08 4.75
C ILE A 563 0.11 20.55 4.33
N ALA A 564 0.34 20.85 3.05
CA ALA A 564 0.26 22.20 2.53
C ALA A 564 -1.12 22.86 2.74
N LEU A 565 -2.18 22.06 2.93
CA LEU A 565 -3.54 22.53 3.25
C LEU A 565 -3.76 22.78 4.76
N THR A 566 -2.83 22.34 5.60
CA THR A 566 -2.90 22.42 7.06
C THR A 566 -1.57 22.89 7.68
N PRO A 567 -0.98 24.02 7.22
CA PRO A 567 0.37 24.44 7.60
C PRO A 567 0.48 24.76 9.10
N GLU A 568 -0.61 25.10 9.75
CA GLU A 568 -0.68 25.37 11.18
C GLU A 568 -0.36 24.15 12.06
N LEU A 569 -0.49 22.91 11.52
CA LEU A 569 -0.24 21.67 12.26
C LEU A 569 1.27 21.39 12.48
N ARG A 570 2.15 22.01 11.69
CA ARG A 570 3.61 21.93 11.81
C ARG A 570 4.14 20.48 11.95
N SER A 571 3.68 19.60 11.06
CA SER A 571 4.01 18.17 11.12
C SER A 571 5.52 17.92 11.00
N GLY A 572 6.06 17.05 11.88
CA GLY A 572 7.44 16.57 11.81
C GLY A 572 7.60 15.40 10.81
N THR A 573 8.85 15.08 10.45
CA THR A 573 9.18 14.02 9.47
C THR A 573 10.30 13.07 9.96
N ALA A 574 10.55 13.00 11.28
CA ALA A 574 11.56 12.09 11.82
C ALA A 574 11.11 10.63 11.71
N ASN A 575 12.00 9.77 11.19
CA ASN A 575 11.75 8.37 10.97
C ASN A 575 12.02 7.56 12.25
N ASN A 576 10.99 6.99 12.83
CA ASN A 576 11.06 6.10 13.99
C ASN A 576 10.03 4.97 13.87
N LEU A 577 10.38 3.83 14.45
CA LEU A 577 9.46 2.74 14.73
C LEU A 577 9.06 2.81 16.21
N PHE A 578 7.77 2.76 16.50
CA PHE A 578 7.21 2.77 17.84
C PHE A 578 6.43 1.49 18.09
N VAL A 579 6.63 0.88 19.26
CA VAL A 579 5.93 -0.35 19.65
C VAL A 579 5.28 -0.17 21.02
N PHE A 580 4.03 -0.61 21.09
CA PHE A 580 3.16 -0.47 22.23
C PHE A 580 2.69 -1.84 22.72
N ALA A 581 2.55 -2.00 24.04
CA ALA A 581 1.94 -3.17 24.66
C ALA A 581 1.26 -2.78 25.99
N LEU A 582 0.47 -3.69 26.53
CA LEU A 582 -0.03 -3.53 27.89
C LEU A 582 1.12 -3.67 28.90
N PRO A 583 1.07 -2.98 30.04
CA PRO A 583 2.03 -3.20 31.14
C PRO A 583 2.06 -4.67 31.53
N THR A 584 3.24 -5.18 31.87
CA THR A 584 3.39 -6.47 32.56
C THR A 584 3.11 -6.24 34.04
N ASN A 585 2.22 -7.05 34.62
CA ASN A 585 1.94 -7.05 36.07
C ASN A 585 3.18 -7.50 36.85
#